data_103f45487b69f8a41a988640e6526c4f
#
_entry.id   103f45487b69f8a41a988640e6526c4f
#
_cell.length_a   1.000
_cell.length_b   1.000
_cell.length_c   1.000
_cell.angle_alpha   90.00
_cell.angle_beta   90.00
_cell.angle_gamma   90.00
#
_symmetry.space_group_name_H-M   'P 1'
#
loop_
_entity.id
_entity.type
_entity.pdbx_description
1 polymer ?
#
loop_
_entity_poly.entity_id
_entity_poly.type
_entity_poly.pdbx_seq_one_letter_code
_entity_poly.pdbx_strand_id
1 'polypeptide(L)'
;MELWKNFDRLVVFDTETTGIEFGWDRIIEIGAVALENGAERGNFNALVRLPAGQMLPTFITELTGITDEQLDREGVDGRAAAEGFCRLLEGAERPLLVAYNAQFDLNFLYYLLKPLGLVSVLRKPRFLDALTVYRDRRDYPHK
;
A
#
# COMPACT_ATOMS: atom_id res chain seq x y z
N MET A 1 -5.33 -8.34 23.10
CA MET A 1 -3.95 -7.88 22.89
C MET A 1 -3.98 -6.55 22.17
N GLU A 2 -3.19 -5.63 22.64
CA GLU A 2 -3.16 -4.30 22.07
C GLU A 2 -1.92 -4.16 21.22
N LEU A 3 -2.09 -4.26 19.91
CA LEU A 3 -0.97 -4.26 18.97
C LEU A 3 -0.13 -3.00 19.09
N TRP A 4 -0.76 -1.86 19.32
CA TRP A 4 -0.03 -0.61 19.38
C TRP A 4 0.96 -0.55 20.54
N LYS A 5 0.85 -1.42 21.52
CA LYS A 5 1.82 -1.44 22.62
C LYS A 5 3.15 -2.05 22.21
N ASN A 6 3.15 -2.87 21.17
CA ASN A 6 4.36 -3.52 20.68
C ASN A 6 5.00 -2.75 19.53
N PHE A 7 4.31 -1.76 18.97
CA PHE A 7 4.77 -1.04 17.80
C PHE A 7 4.61 0.45 18.05
N ASP A 8 5.62 1.22 17.65
CA ASP A 8 5.57 2.66 17.85
C ASP A 8 4.79 3.38 16.75
N ARG A 9 4.56 2.70 15.63
CA ARG A 9 3.77 3.28 14.54
C ARG A 9 3.11 2.17 13.74
N LEU A 10 1.83 2.37 13.44
CA LEU A 10 1.13 1.52 12.50
C LEU A 10 0.92 2.30 11.21
N VAL A 11 1.22 1.68 10.07
CA VAL A 11 0.90 2.27 8.78
C VAL A 11 -0.07 1.32 8.09
N VAL A 12 -1.31 1.76 7.99
CA VAL A 12 -2.38 1.00 7.34
C VAL A 12 -2.43 1.48 5.89
N PHE A 13 -2.30 0.58 4.94
CA PHE A 13 -2.23 1.01 3.56
C PHE A 13 -3.00 0.08 2.63
N ASP A 14 -3.33 0.60 1.46
CA ASP A 14 -4.07 -0.10 0.43
C ASP A 14 -3.57 0.37 -0.92
N THR A 15 -3.63 -0.50 -1.92
CA THR A 15 -3.20 -0.16 -3.28
C THR A 15 -4.29 -0.53 -4.27
N GLU A 16 -4.36 0.25 -5.36
CA GLU A 16 -5.08 -0.15 -6.57
C GLU A 16 -4.04 -0.40 -7.65
N THR A 17 -4.27 -1.44 -8.45
CA THR A 17 -3.29 -1.87 -9.44
C THR A 17 -3.97 -2.12 -10.78
N THR A 18 -3.16 -2.26 -11.83
CA THR A 18 -3.70 -2.55 -13.16
C THR A 18 -4.11 -4.02 -13.33
N GLY A 19 -3.74 -4.87 -12.39
CA GLY A 19 -4.05 -6.30 -12.46
C GLY A 19 -3.39 -7.04 -11.32
N ILE A 20 -3.16 -8.33 -11.48
CA ILE A 20 -2.68 -9.19 -10.39
C ILE A 20 -1.28 -9.77 -10.66
N GLU A 21 -0.64 -9.41 -11.76
CA GLU A 21 0.65 -10.00 -12.15
C GLU A 21 1.78 -9.17 -11.59
N PHE A 22 2.42 -9.65 -10.53
CA PHE A 22 3.55 -8.96 -9.91
C PHE A 22 4.69 -8.83 -10.93
N GLY A 23 5.29 -7.65 -11.00
CA GLY A 23 6.38 -7.40 -11.92
C GLY A 23 5.93 -6.99 -13.31
N TRP A 24 4.66 -7.13 -13.62
CA TRP A 24 4.09 -6.70 -14.90
C TRP A 24 3.05 -5.62 -14.70
N ASP A 25 2.07 -5.89 -13.86
CA ASP A 25 1.07 -4.89 -13.51
C ASP A 25 1.66 -3.85 -12.57
N ARG A 26 0.99 -2.71 -12.45
CA ARG A 26 1.54 -1.57 -11.74
C ARG A 26 0.54 -1.01 -10.76
N ILE A 27 1.06 -0.42 -9.69
CA ILE A 27 0.25 0.35 -8.77
C ILE A 27 -0.21 1.62 -9.47
N ILE A 28 -1.50 1.95 -9.33
CA ILE A 28 -2.07 3.18 -9.83
C ILE A 28 -2.62 4.07 -8.73
N GLU A 29 -2.72 3.54 -7.52
CA GLU A 29 -3.10 4.35 -6.36
C GLU A 29 -2.52 3.73 -5.10
N ILE A 30 -2.03 4.59 -4.20
CA ILE A 30 -1.61 4.19 -2.86
C ILE A 30 -2.35 5.08 -1.88
N GLY A 31 -3.04 4.46 -0.92
CA GLY A 31 -3.62 5.17 0.21
C GLY A 31 -3.03 4.62 1.49
N ALA A 32 -2.62 5.49 2.41
CA ALA A 32 -2.00 5.06 3.64
C ALA A 32 -2.25 6.05 4.77
N VAL A 33 -2.38 5.52 5.99
CA VAL A 33 -2.56 6.32 7.19
C VAL A 33 -1.57 5.82 8.23
N ALA A 34 -0.84 6.72 8.85
CA ALA A 34 0.09 6.42 9.93
C ALA A 34 -0.55 6.75 11.27
N LEU A 35 -0.51 5.81 12.20
CA LEU A 35 -1.08 5.96 13.53
C LEU A 35 0.00 5.80 14.59
N GLU A 36 -0.03 6.64 15.61
CA GLU A 36 0.80 6.49 16.80
C GLU A 36 -0.08 6.64 18.03
N ASN A 37 0.01 5.68 18.93
CA ASN A 37 -0.81 5.66 20.14
C ASN A 37 -2.30 5.77 19.82
N GLY A 38 -2.71 5.15 18.71
CA GLY A 38 -4.11 5.14 18.32
C GLY A 38 -4.60 6.39 17.64
N ALA A 39 -3.75 7.40 17.46
CA ALA A 39 -4.14 8.66 16.83
C ALA A 39 -3.44 8.81 15.49
N GLU A 40 -4.11 9.42 14.53
CA GLU A 40 -3.51 9.66 13.22
C GLU A 40 -2.39 10.70 13.36
N ARG A 41 -1.21 10.34 12.81
CA ARG A 41 -0.10 11.28 12.79
C ARG A 41 0.21 11.74 11.36
N GLY A 42 -0.30 11.07 10.35
CA GLY A 42 -0.08 11.46 8.97
C GLY A 42 -0.83 10.55 8.03
N ASN A 43 -0.93 10.99 6.80
CA ASN A 43 -1.54 10.18 5.76
C ASN A 43 -0.89 10.49 4.42
N PHE A 44 -1.10 9.60 3.48
CA PHE A 44 -0.60 9.77 2.12
C PHE A 44 -1.61 9.13 1.19
N ASN A 45 -1.98 9.84 0.13
CA ASN A 45 -2.86 9.31 -0.88
C ASN A 45 -2.39 9.86 -2.22
N ALA A 46 -2.10 8.99 -3.17
CA ALA A 46 -1.62 9.43 -4.46
C ALA A 46 -2.07 8.48 -5.56
N LEU A 47 -2.50 9.06 -6.67
CA LEU A 47 -2.61 8.33 -7.92
C LEU A 47 -1.23 8.28 -8.56
N VAL A 48 -0.91 7.16 -9.19
CA VAL A 48 0.40 6.93 -9.76
C VAL A 48 0.27 6.81 -11.27
N ARG A 49 0.99 7.66 -11.99
CA ARG A 49 0.92 7.71 -13.44
C ARG A 49 1.53 6.44 -14.05
N LEU A 50 0.89 5.93 -15.08
CA LEU A 50 1.45 4.82 -15.84
C LEU A 50 2.58 5.31 -16.75
N PRO A 51 3.50 4.43 -17.13
CA PRO A 51 4.50 4.78 -18.14
C PRO A 51 3.84 5.25 -19.43
N ALA A 52 4.55 6.10 -20.17
CA ALA A 52 4.04 6.65 -21.41
C ALA A 52 3.60 5.53 -22.35
N GLY A 53 2.43 5.71 -22.95
CA GLY A 53 1.89 4.75 -23.91
C GLY A 53 1.10 3.61 -23.29
N GLN A 54 1.12 3.47 -21.98
CA GLN A 54 0.31 2.45 -21.32
C GLN A 54 -1.03 3.02 -20.92
N MET A 55 -2.07 2.23 -21.07
CA MET A 55 -3.43 2.62 -20.73
C MET A 55 -4.02 1.62 -19.76
N LEU A 56 -4.99 2.08 -18.97
CA LEU A 56 -5.68 1.22 -18.04
C LEU A 56 -6.52 0.19 -18.79
N PRO A 57 -6.50 -1.07 -18.35
CA PRO A 57 -7.51 -2.01 -18.84
C PRO A 57 -8.90 -1.49 -18.47
N THR A 58 -9.85 -1.65 -19.39
CA THR A 58 -11.20 -1.14 -19.20
C THR A 58 -11.82 -1.63 -17.91
N PHE A 59 -11.60 -2.91 -17.56
CA PHE A 59 -12.22 -3.47 -16.37
C PHE A 59 -11.66 -2.83 -15.09
N ILE A 60 -10.43 -2.31 -15.12
CA ILE A 60 -9.87 -1.62 -13.95
C ILE A 60 -10.61 -0.30 -13.71
N THR A 61 -10.87 0.45 -14.79
CA THR A 61 -11.67 1.68 -14.67
C THR A 61 -13.06 1.36 -14.11
N GLU A 62 -13.67 0.28 -14.58
CA GLU A 62 -14.98 -0.13 -14.09
C GLU A 62 -14.95 -0.51 -12.62
N LEU A 63 -13.88 -1.17 -12.20
CA LEU A 63 -13.74 -1.65 -10.83
C LEU A 63 -13.40 -0.53 -9.86
N THR A 64 -12.49 0.36 -10.23
CA THR A 64 -11.91 1.35 -9.32
C THR A 64 -12.47 2.76 -9.51
N GLY A 65 -13.05 3.04 -10.67
CA GLY A 65 -13.46 4.39 -11.04
C GLY A 65 -12.33 5.27 -11.54
N ILE A 66 -11.10 4.78 -11.54
CA ILE A 66 -9.93 5.55 -11.99
C ILE A 66 -9.86 5.49 -13.51
N THR A 67 -9.66 6.64 -14.15
CA THR A 67 -9.58 6.74 -15.61
C THR A 67 -8.18 7.15 -16.04
N ASP A 68 -7.85 6.87 -17.31
CA ASP A 68 -6.59 7.33 -17.89
C ASP A 68 -6.44 8.84 -17.79
N GLU A 69 -7.51 9.55 -18.03
CA GLU A 69 -7.49 11.02 -17.95
C GLU A 69 -7.18 11.49 -16.54
N GLN A 70 -7.74 10.82 -15.55
CA GLN A 70 -7.49 11.17 -14.16
C GLN A 70 -6.02 10.90 -13.78
N LEU A 71 -5.47 9.79 -14.25
CA LEU A 71 -4.05 9.50 -14.00
C LEU A 71 -3.13 10.53 -14.64
N ASP A 72 -3.48 10.97 -15.86
CA ASP A 72 -2.67 11.98 -16.53
C ASP A 72 -2.73 13.33 -15.82
N ARG A 73 -3.91 13.71 -15.31
CA ARG A 73 -4.09 15.01 -14.71
C ARG A 73 -3.64 15.07 -13.26
N GLU A 74 -3.88 14.01 -12.49
CA GLU A 74 -3.68 14.03 -11.06
C GLU A 74 -2.59 13.07 -10.58
N GLY A 75 -2.14 12.17 -11.44
CA GLY A 75 -1.15 11.19 -11.04
C GLY A 75 0.23 11.80 -10.85
N VAL A 76 0.98 11.21 -9.91
CA VAL A 76 2.39 11.54 -9.72
C VAL A 76 3.23 10.42 -10.31
N ASP A 77 4.53 10.66 -10.50
CA ASP A 77 5.37 9.59 -11.00
C ASP A 77 5.65 8.57 -9.89
N GLY A 78 6.12 7.38 -10.30
CA GLY A 78 6.34 6.29 -9.36
C GLY A 78 7.33 6.63 -8.25
N ARG A 79 8.37 7.42 -8.55
CA ARG A 79 9.34 7.81 -7.53
C ARG A 79 8.68 8.71 -6.47
N ALA A 80 7.90 9.69 -6.90
CA ALA A 80 7.23 10.59 -5.96
C ALA A 80 6.27 9.80 -5.06
N ALA A 81 5.54 8.85 -5.64
CA ALA A 81 4.63 8.01 -4.85
C ALA A 81 5.39 7.14 -3.85
N ALA A 82 6.50 6.53 -4.29
CA ALA A 82 7.32 5.69 -3.43
C ALA A 82 7.90 6.50 -2.28
N GLU A 83 8.43 7.68 -2.57
CA GLU A 83 9.02 8.52 -1.54
C GLU A 83 7.97 9.02 -0.55
N GLY A 84 6.78 9.35 -1.03
CA GLY A 84 5.68 9.77 -0.16
C GLY A 84 5.29 8.67 0.81
N PHE A 85 5.21 7.43 0.33
CA PHE A 85 4.93 6.31 1.19
C PHE A 85 6.05 6.09 2.21
N CYS A 86 7.29 6.13 1.76
CA CYS A 86 8.45 5.91 2.63
C CYS A 86 8.50 6.93 3.77
N ARG A 87 8.07 8.18 3.52
CA ARG A 87 8.07 9.20 4.56
C ARG A 87 7.17 8.84 5.73
N LEU A 88 6.14 8.04 5.51
CA LEU A 88 5.28 7.60 6.60
C LEU A 88 6.00 6.66 7.58
N LEU A 89 7.08 6.03 7.14
CA LEU A 89 7.85 5.12 7.97
C LEU A 89 9.06 5.77 8.63
N GLU A 90 9.38 7.01 8.25
CA GLU A 90 10.57 7.69 8.77
C GLU A 90 10.43 7.94 10.27
N GLY A 91 11.49 7.66 11.00
CA GLY A 91 11.54 7.90 12.44
C GLY A 91 10.90 6.84 13.30
N ALA A 92 10.21 5.88 12.71
CA ALA A 92 9.62 4.79 13.48
C ALA A 92 10.68 3.73 13.77
N GLU A 93 10.75 3.27 15.01
CA GLU A 93 11.71 2.24 15.39
C GLU A 93 11.14 0.84 15.26
N ARG A 94 9.87 0.69 15.56
CA ARG A 94 9.18 -0.60 15.48
C ARG A 94 7.87 -0.43 14.72
N PRO A 95 7.95 -0.12 13.41
CA PRO A 95 6.73 0.09 12.64
C PRO A 95 6.05 -1.22 12.28
N LEU A 96 4.73 -1.17 12.19
CA LEU A 96 3.92 -2.27 11.69
C LEU A 96 3.18 -1.82 10.44
N LEU A 97 3.37 -2.52 9.34
CA LEU A 97 2.62 -2.29 8.12
C LEU A 97 1.40 -3.20 8.13
N VAL A 98 0.24 -2.62 7.90
CA VAL A 98 -1.04 -3.33 7.95
C VAL A 98 -1.76 -3.14 6.63
N ALA A 99 -2.20 -4.24 6.03
CA ALA A 99 -3.02 -4.18 4.83
C ALA A 99 -4.01 -5.34 4.84
N TYR A 100 -5.15 -5.16 4.19
CA TYR A 100 -6.10 -6.25 3.98
C TYR A 100 -5.58 -7.05 2.78
N ASN A 101 -5.28 -8.32 2.99
CA ASN A 101 -4.58 -9.15 2.02
C ASN A 101 -3.15 -8.64 1.76
N ALA A 102 -2.38 -8.53 2.84
CA ALA A 102 -1.09 -7.85 2.83
C ALA A 102 -0.08 -8.42 1.83
N GLN A 103 -0.14 -9.74 1.58
CA GLN A 103 0.79 -10.36 0.63
C GLN A 103 0.68 -9.72 -0.75
N PHE A 104 -0.54 -9.42 -1.18
CA PHE A 104 -0.78 -8.80 -2.48
C PHE A 104 -0.18 -7.39 -2.51
N ASP A 105 -0.55 -6.55 -1.55
CA ASP A 105 -0.11 -5.16 -1.54
C ASP A 105 1.39 -5.04 -1.32
N LEU A 106 1.96 -5.91 -0.49
CA LEU A 106 3.40 -5.88 -0.25
C LEU A 106 4.20 -6.28 -1.48
N ASN A 107 3.71 -7.25 -2.25
CA ASN A 107 4.41 -7.63 -3.48
C ASN A 107 4.41 -6.49 -4.48
N PHE A 108 3.29 -5.81 -4.64
CA PHE A 108 3.24 -4.66 -5.55
C PHE A 108 4.12 -3.52 -5.05
N LEU A 109 4.12 -3.28 -3.76
CA LEU A 109 4.98 -2.26 -3.17
C LEU A 109 6.46 -2.59 -3.39
N TYR A 110 6.83 -3.84 -3.20
CA TYR A 110 8.21 -4.29 -3.45
C TYR A 110 8.64 -3.98 -4.89
N TYR A 111 7.78 -4.30 -5.87
CA TYR A 111 8.12 -4.06 -7.26
C TYR A 111 8.13 -2.57 -7.62
N LEU A 112 7.42 -1.75 -6.89
CA LEU A 112 7.53 -0.29 -7.04
C LEU A 112 8.85 0.21 -6.50
N LEU A 113 9.25 -0.26 -5.31
CA LEU A 113 10.41 0.28 -4.60
C LEU A 113 11.74 -0.25 -5.13
N LYS A 114 11.77 -1.48 -5.62
CA LYS A 114 13.01 -2.13 -5.98
C LYS A 114 13.80 -1.38 -7.07
N PRO A 115 13.21 -1.03 -8.22
CA PRO A 115 13.97 -0.33 -9.25
C PRO A 115 14.41 1.08 -8.83
N LEU A 116 13.82 1.62 -7.78
CA LEU A 116 14.17 2.94 -7.28
C LEU A 116 15.25 2.89 -6.20
N GLY A 117 15.68 1.69 -5.81
CA GLY A 117 16.68 1.54 -4.75
C GLY A 117 16.13 1.80 -3.35
N LEU A 118 14.81 1.69 -3.17
CA LEU A 118 14.16 2.04 -1.90
C LEU A 118 13.65 0.83 -1.13
N VAL A 119 13.92 -0.39 -1.62
CA VAL A 119 13.32 -1.59 -1.03
C VAL A 119 13.79 -1.85 0.40
N SER A 120 14.93 -1.27 0.80
CA SER A 120 15.44 -1.46 2.15
C SER A 120 14.49 -0.92 3.22
N VAL A 121 13.59 -0.01 2.86
CA VAL A 121 12.59 0.53 3.79
C VAL A 121 11.66 -0.56 4.30
N LEU A 122 11.55 -1.68 3.58
CA LEU A 122 10.67 -2.79 3.97
C LEU A 122 11.34 -3.78 4.92
N ARG A 123 12.60 -3.56 5.28
CA ARG A 123 13.31 -4.50 6.17
C ARG A 123 12.96 -4.32 7.64
N LYS A 124 12.71 -3.10 8.05
CA LYS A 124 12.45 -2.79 9.45
C LYS A 124 11.04 -3.14 9.89
N PRO A 125 10.00 -2.85 9.11
CA PRO A 125 8.63 -3.08 9.57
C PRO A 125 8.32 -4.58 9.74
N ARG A 126 7.45 -4.86 10.70
CA ARG A 126 6.71 -6.12 10.72
C ARG A 126 5.46 -5.93 9.87
N PHE A 127 4.82 -7.02 9.54
CA PHE A 127 3.65 -6.98 8.64
C PHE A 127 2.48 -7.71 9.27
N LEU A 128 1.30 -7.13 9.13
CA LEU A 128 0.07 -7.75 9.59
C LEU A 128 -0.93 -7.79 8.44
N ASP A 129 -1.43 -8.99 8.16
CA ASP A 129 -2.49 -9.17 7.18
C ASP A 129 -3.82 -9.10 7.91
N ALA A 130 -4.55 -8.00 7.71
CA ALA A 130 -5.83 -7.81 8.40
C ALA A 130 -6.86 -8.85 7.95
N LEU A 131 -6.73 -9.38 6.74
CA LEU A 131 -7.62 -10.45 6.28
C LEU A 131 -7.43 -11.70 7.12
N THR A 132 -6.18 -12.06 7.43
CA THR A 132 -5.90 -13.20 8.27
C THR A 132 -6.46 -13.01 9.68
N VAL A 133 -6.27 -11.82 10.26
CA VAL A 133 -6.81 -11.50 11.57
C VAL A 133 -8.34 -11.60 11.55
N TYR A 134 -8.97 -11.06 10.52
CA TYR A 134 -10.41 -11.11 10.39
C TYR A 134 -10.91 -12.56 10.34
N ARG A 135 -10.24 -13.41 9.55
CA ARG A 135 -10.61 -14.82 9.44
C ARG A 135 -10.45 -15.55 10.76
N ASP A 136 -9.38 -15.26 11.48
CA ASP A 136 -9.10 -15.91 12.76
C ASP A 136 -10.07 -15.48 13.83
N ARG A 137 -10.59 -14.25 13.75
CA ARG A 137 -11.48 -13.72 14.76
C ARG A 137 -12.92 -14.06 14.52
N ARG A 138 -13.29 -14.37 13.28
CA ARG A 138 -14.64 -14.78 13.02
C ARG A 138 -14.86 -16.16 13.62
N ASP A 139 -16.00 -16.28 14.23
CA ASP A 139 -16.36 -17.56 14.78
C ASP A 139 -16.94 -18.41 13.68
N TYR A 140 -16.10 -19.04 12.98
CA TYR A 140 -16.55 -19.92 11.98
C TYR A 140 -16.89 -21.18 12.66
N PRO A 141 -17.97 -21.71 12.32
CA PRO A 141 -18.05 -23.10 12.59
C PRO A 141 -17.08 -23.63 11.71
N HIS A 142 -16.29 -23.47 11.90
CA HIS A 142 -15.41 -23.32 11.16
C HIS A 142 -15.00 -24.39 10.66
N LYS A 143 -15.21 -24.32 10.78
CA LYS A 143 -14.74 -24.83 10.19
C LYS A 143 -14.54 -25.71 10.30
#